data_ffb3a83db7876d3688222dcc9f9f1c31
#
_entry.id   ffb3a83db7876d3688222dcc9f9f1c31
#
_cell.length_a   1.000
_cell.length_b   1.000
_cell.length_c   1.000
_cell.angle_alpha   90.00
_cell.angle_beta   90.00
_cell.angle_gamma   90.00
#
_symmetry.space_group_name_H-M   'P 1'
#
loop_
_entity.id
_entity.type
_entity.pdbx_description
1 polymer ?
#
loop_
_entity_poly.entity_id
_entity_poly.type
_entity_poly.pdbx_seq_one_letter_code
_entity_poly.pdbx_strand_id
1 'polypeptide(L)'
;VRFSTALAVLAATTAGVASPTFAGPIDRQALVSRHDPVLRAFDTGSPLSVGNGELAFTVDATGLQTFPEAYDETVPLGTLSQWGWHTAPNPQGWSMDRFHFTEFDVNGRKVGYADIPGDRRTPEIEWLRANPHRLHLGRIGFRLTRQDGHEATRDGLTDVEQVLDLWNGILRSRFRLEGEQVEVETLCHPSRDLIAVRIVSPLVRQGRIAIGLHFPYGTGRATAADWTRPEAHETVVVRSGVRGAELARRLDGDRYRVQLAWAPAATLVEKERHVFVLEPGPGGDTLEAAVGFSPTPTEEALPGFADTRRAAQEHWNRFWSTGGAIDLSGSRDPRWSELERRIVLSQYLTAIQCAGRYPPQETGLTFNSWEGKFHLEMHWWHAAHFALWGRLPLLERSLGYYSDILPRARETARRQGYSGARWPKMTSPTGEESPSSVGPFLVWQQPHPIYYAELVHRERGDRATLERFRDVVLETAEF
;
A
#
# COMPACT_ATOMS: atom_id res chain seq x y z
N VAL A 1 -17.77 -32.04 -82.64
CA VAL A 1 -17.95 -30.85 -81.77
C VAL A 1 -16.60 -30.57 -81.12
N ARG A 2 -15.92 -29.54 -81.59
CA ARG A 2 -14.60 -29.10 -81.09
C ARG A 2 -14.86 -27.99 -80.03
N PHE A 3 -14.41 -28.16 -78.83
CA PHE A 3 -14.38 -27.10 -77.76
C PHE A 3 -12.95 -26.49 -77.78
N SER A 4 -12.88 -25.20 -78.14
CA SER A 4 -11.67 -24.38 -77.95
C SER A 4 -11.70 -23.78 -76.55
N THR A 5 -10.69 -24.10 -75.78
CA THR A 5 -10.49 -23.57 -74.44
C THR A 5 -9.61 -22.31 -74.56
N ALA A 6 -10.16 -21.14 -74.28
CA ALA A 6 -9.39 -19.90 -74.17
C ALA A 6 -8.82 -19.80 -72.77
N LEU A 7 -7.51 -19.73 -72.63
CA LEU A 7 -6.78 -19.54 -71.38
C LEU A 7 -6.71 -18.04 -71.08
N ALA A 8 -7.46 -17.55 -70.07
CA ALA A 8 -7.33 -16.19 -69.58
C ALA A 8 -6.21 -16.18 -68.51
N VAL A 9 -5.11 -15.50 -68.79
CA VAL A 9 -4.05 -15.24 -67.81
C VAL A 9 -4.48 -14.10 -66.93
N LEU A 10 -4.82 -14.40 -65.69
CA LEU A 10 -5.05 -13.41 -64.64
C LEU A 10 -3.69 -12.97 -64.10
N ALA A 11 -3.26 -11.75 -64.41
CA ALA A 11 -2.12 -11.11 -63.74
C ALA A 11 -2.52 -10.72 -62.30
N ALA A 12 -2.13 -11.53 -61.33
CA ALA A 12 -2.27 -11.17 -59.91
C ALA A 12 -1.21 -10.11 -59.59
N THR A 13 -1.67 -8.89 -59.40
CA THR A 13 -0.88 -7.84 -58.76
C THR A 13 -0.71 -8.23 -57.26
N THR A 14 0.46 -8.73 -56.92
CA THR A 14 0.87 -8.90 -55.53
C THR A 14 1.03 -7.50 -54.93
N ALA A 15 -0.03 -7.04 -54.25
CA ALA A 15 0.12 -5.96 -53.29
C ALA A 15 1.11 -6.45 -52.21
N GLY A 16 2.29 -5.84 -52.21
CA GLY A 16 3.31 -6.13 -51.19
C GLY A 16 2.71 -5.90 -49.80
N VAL A 17 2.43 -6.99 -49.12
CA VAL A 17 2.18 -6.93 -47.66
C VAL A 17 3.50 -6.46 -47.06
N ALA A 18 3.57 -5.20 -46.66
CA ALA A 18 4.70 -4.70 -45.91
C ALA A 18 4.88 -5.63 -44.69
N SER A 19 6.01 -6.33 -44.66
CA SER A 19 6.38 -7.12 -43.48
C SER A 19 6.29 -6.20 -42.27
N PRO A 20 5.68 -6.63 -41.14
CA PRO A 20 5.68 -5.82 -39.96
C PRO A 20 7.14 -5.55 -39.61
N THR A 21 7.55 -4.29 -39.67
CA THR A 21 8.81 -3.86 -39.06
C THR A 21 8.69 -4.15 -37.61
N PHE A 22 9.36 -5.20 -37.10
CA PHE A 22 9.49 -5.42 -35.67
C PHE A 22 10.12 -4.15 -35.11
N ALA A 23 9.36 -3.46 -34.25
CA ALA A 23 9.88 -2.37 -33.47
C ALA A 23 11.12 -2.88 -32.74
N GLY A 24 12.17 -2.07 -32.65
CA GLY A 24 13.35 -2.39 -31.85
C GLY A 24 13.00 -2.66 -30.38
N PRO A 25 13.95 -3.07 -29.56
CA PRO A 25 13.72 -3.26 -28.13
C PRO A 25 13.10 -2.01 -27.50
N ILE A 26 12.10 -2.20 -26.62
CA ILE A 26 11.46 -1.10 -25.90
C ILE A 26 12.52 -0.40 -25.00
N ASP A 27 12.68 0.91 -25.17
CA ASP A 27 13.38 1.74 -24.19
C ASP A 27 12.51 1.89 -22.94
N ARG A 28 12.72 0.98 -22.00
CA ARG A 28 11.89 0.89 -20.78
C ARG A 28 12.03 2.10 -19.89
N GLN A 29 13.21 2.74 -19.85
CA GLN A 29 13.40 3.94 -19.06
C GLN A 29 12.62 5.12 -19.66
N ALA A 30 12.73 5.35 -20.95
CA ALA A 30 11.96 6.39 -21.62
C ALA A 30 10.45 6.12 -21.53
N LEU A 31 10.02 4.86 -21.66
CA LEU A 31 8.62 4.43 -21.47
C LEU A 31 8.08 4.79 -20.10
N VAL A 32 8.80 4.47 -19.03
CA VAL A 32 8.34 4.70 -17.65
C VAL A 32 8.40 6.18 -17.30
N SER A 33 9.53 6.83 -17.56
CA SER A 33 9.77 8.23 -17.13
C SER A 33 8.87 9.26 -17.84
N ARG A 34 8.35 8.97 -19.04
CA ARG A 34 7.38 9.88 -19.69
C ARG A 34 6.01 9.90 -19.02
N HIS A 35 5.79 9.02 -18.05
CA HIS A 35 4.56 8.92 -17.26
C HIS A 35 4.76 9.23 -15.78
N ASP A 36 5.88 9.84 -15.42
CA ASP A 36 6.11 10.32 -14.06
C ASP A 36 4.99 11.28 -13.64
N PRO A 37 4.25 11.02 -12.55
CA PRO A 37 3.25 11.94 -12.05
C PRO A 37 3.86 13.29 -11.63
N VAL A 38 3.25 14.40 -12.05
CA VAL A 38 3.67 15.75 -11.72
C VAL A 38 2.49 16.53 -11.15
N LEU A 39 2.61 16.99 -9.91
CA LEU A 39 1.66 17.91 -9.27
C LEU A 39 2.27 19.30 -9.16
N ARG A 40 1.50 20.34 -9.46
CA ARG A 40 1.92 21.75 -9.34
C ARG A 40 1.08 22.54 -8.34
N ALA A 41 0.30 21.83 -7.54
CA ALA A 41 -0.51 22.34 -6.43
C ALA A 41 -0.82 21.20 -5.48
N PHE A 42 -1.38 21.51 -4.33
CA PHE A 42 -1.98 20.52 -3.44
C PHE A 42 -3.23 19.90 -4.10
N ASP A 43 -3.18 18.63 -4.40
CA ASP A 43 -4.30 17.85 -4.92
C ASP A 43 -4.73 16.83 -3.86
N THR A 44 -5.82 17.15 -3.16
CA THR A 44 -6.32 16.31 -2.06
C THR A 44 -7.00 15.03 -2.55
N GLY A 45 -7.38 14.98 -3.82
CA GLY A 45 -7.99 13.80 -4.44
C GLY A 45 -6.97 12.81 -5.02
N SER A 46 -5.69 13.24 -5.19
CA SER A 46 -4.66 12.43 -5.85
C SER A 46 -3.28 12.60 -5.19
N PRO A 47 -3.14 12.44 -3.86
CA PRO A 47 -1.84 12.51 -3.20
C PRO A 47 -0.92 11.40 -3.72
N LEU A 48 0.39 11.69 -3.77
CA LEU A 48 1.38 10.71 -4.21
C LEU A 48 1.84 9.83 -3.04
N SER A 49 2.33 8.64 -3.36
CA SER A 49 2.76 7.66 -2.37
C SER A 49 4.07 6.98 -2.76
N VAL A 50 4.86 6.62 -1.76
CA VAL A 50 5.98 5.67 -1.87
C VAL A 50 5.71 4.46 -1.01
N GLY A 51 6.29 3.30 -1.34
CA GLY A 51 6.07 2.07 -0.58
C GLY A 51 6.88 0.90 -1.11
N ASN A 52 6.74 -0.26 -0.45
CA ASN A 52 7.48 -1.49 -0.77
C ASN A 52 6.58 -2.75 -0.83
N GLY A 53 5.26 -2.57 -0.74
CA GLY A 53 4.28 -3.65 -0.67
C GLY A 53 3.89 -4.06 0.75
N GLU A 54 4.77 -3.85 1.74
CA GLU A 54 4.52 -4.08 3.18
C GLU A 54 4.19 -2.78 3.91
N LEU A 55 4.79 -1.67 3.49
CA LEU A 55 4.56 -0.31 3.98
C LEU A 55 4.22 0.61 2.81
N ALA A 56 3.24 1.50 2.98
CA ALA A 56 3.01 2.63 2.11
C ALA A 56 2.93 3.94 2.92
N PHE A 57 3.47 4.99 2.33
CA PHE A 57 3.52 6.34 2.88
C PHE A 57 2.96 7.32 1.87
N THR A 58 1.75 7.83 2.16
CA THR A 58 1.04 8.79 1.32
C THR A 58 1.29 10.19 1.85
N VAL A 59 1.64 11.12 0.97
CA VAL A 59 2.15 12.45 1.34
C VAL A 59 1.39 13.57 0.64
N ASP A 60 1.45 14.76 1.21
CA ASP A 60 1.02 15.98 0.54
C ASP A 60 2.12 16.53 -0.41
N ALA A 61 1.86 17.66 -1.04
CA ALA A 61 2.76 18.24 -2.01
C ALA A 61 4.11 18.75 -1.44
N THR A 62 4.27 18.78 -0.10
CA THR A 62 5.57 19.08 0.53
C THR A 62 6.54 17.88 0.51
N GLY A 63 6.03 16.68 0.19
CA GLY A 63 6.80 15.44 0.21
C GLY A 63 6.74 14.68 1.53
N LEU A 64 6.05 15.21 2.53
CA LEU A 64 5.72 14.57 3.80
C LEU A 64 4.21 14.73 4.11
N GLN A 65 3.79 14.54 5.36
CA GLN A 65 2.40 14.69 5.82
C GLN A 65 2.27 15.98 6.64
N THR A 66 2.51 17.13 5.98
CA THR A 66 2.60 18.44 6.66
C THR A 66 1.24 19.05 6.93
N PHE A 67 0.30 18.93 5.98
CA PHE A 67 -1.05 19.49 6.07
C PHE A 67 -2.13 18.42 5.90
N PRO A 68 -2.13 17.37 6.71
CA PRO A 68 -2.98 16.18 6.50
C PRO A 68 -4.47 16.50 6.66
N GLU A 69 -4.85 17.48 7.43
CA GLU A 69 -6.25 17.88 7.67
C GLU A 69 -6.96 18.29 6.37
N ALA A 70 -6.21 18.78 5.38
CA ALA A 70 -6.75 19.11 4.07
C ALA A 70 -7.19 17.86 3.25
N TYR A 71 -6.73 16.67 3.65
CA TYR A 71 -6.93 15.41 2.93
C TYR A 71 -7.95 14.48 3.62
N ASP A 72 -8.31 14.73 4.88
CA ASP A 72 -9.13 13.82 5.70
C ASP A 72 -10.49 13.48 5.07
N GLU A 73 -11.10 14.43 4.35
CA GLU A 73 -12.41 14.26 3.69
C GLU A 73 -12.30 13.70 2.26
N THR A 74 -11.09 13.50 1.74
CA THR A 74 -10.84 13.03 0.37
C THR A 74 -10.02 11.73 0.38
N VAL A 75 -8.69 11.83 0.26
CA VAL A 75 -7.76 10.70 0.36
C VAL A 75 -6.84 10.95 1.56
N PRO A 76 -7.17 10.44 2.75
CA PRO A 76 -6.38 10.67 3.96
C PRO A 76 -4.93 10.23 3.78
N LEU A 77 -4.01 11.07 4.26
CA LEU A 77 -2.60 10.74 4.24
C LEU A 77 -2.30 9.67 5.30
N GLY A 78 -1.64 8.60 4.91
CA GLY A 78 -1.39 7.45 5.80
C GLY A 78 0.05 6.98 5.81
N THR A 79 0.48 6.46 6.96
CA THR A 79 1.66 5.61 7.13
C THR A 79 1.13 4.24 7.56
N LEU A 80 0.86 3.38 6.58
CA LEU A 80 0.16 2.11 6.80
C LEU A 80 1.05 0.93 6.44
N SER A 81 1.01 -0.13 7.25
CA SER A 81 1.74 -1.37 6.96
C SER A 81 0.85 -2.60 7.03
N GLN A 82 1.31 -3.70 6.44
CA GLN A 82 0.59 -4.98 6.45
C GLN A 82 0.41 -5.56 7.86
N TRP A 83 1.37 -5.33 8.76
CA TRP A 83 1.34 -5.81 10.14
C TRP A 83 0.73 -4.81 11.14
N GLY A 84 0.50 -3.54 10.75
CA GLY A 84 0.01 -2.48 11.63
C GLY A 84 -1.47 -2.64 11.94
N TRP A 85 -1.79 -3.33 13.03
CA TRP A 85 -3.14 -3.58 13.49
C TRP A 85 -3.33 -3.10 14.92
N HIS A 86 -4.56 -2.71 15.25
CA HIS A 86 -4.98 -2.39 16.59
C HIS A 86 -6.32 -3.07 16.90
N THR A 87 -6.46 -3.55 18.13
CA THR A 87 -7.70 -4.12 18.66
C THR A 87 -8.13 -3.33 19.87
N ALA A 88 -9.25 -2.62 19.76
CA ALA A 88 -9.83 -1.90 20.88
C ALA A 88 -10.23 -2.84 22.03
N PRO A 89 -10.26 -2.37 23.29
CA PRO A 89 -10.63 -3.19 24.43
C PRO A 89 -11.96 -3.93 24.25
N ASN A 90 -12.02 -5.18 24.70
CA ASN A 90 -13.17 -6.08 24.59
C ASN A 90 -13.64 -6.57 25.96
N PRO A 91 -14.18 -5.69 26.81
CA PRO A 91 -14.60 -6.07 28.16
C PRO A 91 -15.79 -7.05 28.17
N GLN A 92 -16.53 -7.14 27.07
CA GLN A 92 -17.68 -8.03 26.92
C GLN A 92 -17.29 -9.43 26.42
N GLY A 93 -16.05 -9.62 25.92
CA GLY A 93 -15.56 -10.89 25.40
C GLY A 93 -16.24 -11.32 24.10
N TRP A 94 -16.65 -10.37 23.25
CA TRP A 94 -17.24 -10.65 21.93
C TRP A 94 -16.23 -11.38 21.03
N SER A 95 -16.72 -12.42 20.33
CA SER A 95 -15.92 -13.18 19.40
C SER A 95 -16.79 -13.81 18.32
N MET A 96 -16.22 -14.12 17.16
CA MET A 96 -16.95 -14.81 16.09
C MET A 96 -17.38 -16.22 16.51
N ASP A 97 -16.70 -16.88 17.44
CA ASP A 97 -17.07 -18.20 17.96
C ASP A 97 -18.36 -18.18 18.80
N ARG A 98 -18.72 -17.02 19.34
CA ARG A 98 -19.96 -16.78 20.12
C ARG A 98 -20.97 -15.93 19.38
N PHE A 99 -20.66 -15.52 18.17
CA PHE A 99 -21.51 -14.66 17.36
C PHE A 99 -22.84 -15.34 17.02
N HIS A 100 -23.93 -14.60 17.14
CA HIS A 100 -25.24 -15.08 16.73
C HIS A 100 -25.43 -14.89 15.23
N PHE A 101 -25.18 -15.95 14.45
CA PHE A 101 -25.36 -15.94 13.01
C PHE A 101 -26.83 -15.82 12.60
N THR A 102 -27.11 -15.00 11.60
CA THR A 102 -28.45 -14.90 11.02
C THR A 102 -28.75 -16.16 10.20
N GLU A 103 -29.80 -16.89 10.58
CA GLU A 103 -30.22 -18.11 9.89
C GLU A 103 -31.10 -17.79 8.68
N PHE A 104 -30.76 -18.38 7.55
CA PHE A 104 -31.55 -18.36 6.32
C PHE A 104 -32.02 -19.78 5.98
N ASP A 105 -33.26 -19.90 5.46
CA ASP A 105 -33.76 -21.17 4.93
C ASP A 105 -33.25 -21.34 3.49
N VAL A 106 -32.40 -22.33 3.27
CA VAL A 106 -31.86 -22.65 1.95
C VAL A 106 -32.29 -24.08 1.61
N ASN A 107 -33.34 -24.21 0.81
CA ASN A 107 -33.89 -25.51 0.39
C ASN A 107 -34.25 -26.42 1.58
N GLY A 108 -34.92 -25.86 2.61
CA GLY A 108 -35.30 -26.59 3.81
C GLY A 108 -34.20 -26.82 4.83
N ARG A 109 -33.01 -26.22 4.64
CA ARG A 109 -31.87 -26.28 5.52
C ARG A 109 -31.58 -24.91 6.11
N LYS A 110 -31.37 -24.82 7.42
CA LYS A 110 -30.95 -23.60 8.09
C LYS A 110 -29.45 -23.37 7.89
N VAL A 111 -29.08 -22.21 7.38
CA VAL A 111 -27.68 -21.83 7.11
C VAL A 111 -27.40 -20.51 7.82
N GLY A 112 -26.40 -20.51 8.71
CA GLY A 112 -25.99 -19.34 9.47
C GLY A 112 -24.94 -18.50 8.72
N TYR A 113 -25.25 -17.23 8.50
CA TYR A 113 -24.34 -16.26 7.91
C TYR A 113 -23.98 -15.15 8.90
N ALA A 114 -22.75 -14.61 8.79
CA ALA A 114 -22.30 -13.43 9.54
C ALA A 114 -22.93 -12.16 8.95
N ASP A 115 -24.24 -12.16 8.81
CA ASP A 115 -25.03 -11.07 8.25
C ASP A 115 -25.33 -9.99 9.28
N ILE A 116 -25.55 -8.77 8.80
CA ILE A 116 -26.08 -7.65 9.56
C ILE A 116 -27.51 -7.43 9.07
N PRO A 117 -28.53 -8.01 9.75
CA PRO A 117 -29.90 -7.97 9.27
C PRO A 117 -30.45 -6.53 9.30
N GLY A 118 -30.70 -5.96 8.13
CA GLY A 118 -31.21 -4.60 8.00
C GLY A 118 -30.32 -3.57 8.71
N ASP A 119 -30.93 -2.66 9.48
CA ASP A 119 -30.22 -1.64 10.26
C ASP A 119 -29.88 -2.09 11.71
N ARG A 120 -29.95 -3.38 11.99
CA ARG A 120 -29.73 -3.93 13.33
C ARG A 120 -28.24 -4.05 13.67
N ARG A 121 -27.61 -2.93 13.89
CA ARG A 121 -26.23 -2.85 14.38
C ARG A 121 -26.23 -2.94 15.91
N THR A 122 -25.91 -4.12 16.44
CA THR A 122 -25.69 -4.30 17.87
C THR A 122 -24.26 -3.87 18.26
N PRO A 123 -23.98 -3.53 19.52
CA PRO A 123 -22.62 -3.24 19.96
C PRO A 123 -21.63 -4.37 19.66
N GLU A 124 -22.06 -5.62 19.73
CA GLU A 124 -21.25 -6.80 19.35
C GLU A 124 -20.87 -6.77 17.86
N ILE A 125 -21.85 -6.56 16.97
CA ILE A 125 -21.63 -6.47 15.53
C ILE A 125 -20.67 -5.33 15.20
N GLU A 126 -20.89 -4.14 15.79
CA GLU A 126 -20.04 -2.98 15.59
C GLU A 126 -18.60 -3.25 16.04
N TRP A 127 -18.42 -3.89 17.22
CA TRP A 127 -17.10 -4.21 17.72
C TRP A 127 -16.39 -5.24 16.84
N LEU A 128 -17.04 -6.35 16.48
CA LEU A 128 -16.48 -7.41 15.63
C LEU A 128 -16.14 -6.90 14.25
N ARG A 129 -16.98 -6.00 13.71
CA ARG A 129 -16.71 -5.36 12.43
C ARG A 129 -15.50 -4.43 12.52
N ALA A 130 -15.45 -3.59 13.55
CA ALA A 130 -14.39 -2.60 13.73
C ALA A 130 -13.05 -3.20 14.15
N ASN A 131 -12.99 -4.45 14.64
CA ASN A 131 -11.76 -5.02 15.20
C ASN A 131 -11.37 -6.37 14.58
N PRO A 132 -10.05 -6.63 14.46
CA PRO A 132 -9.00 -5.62 14.51
C PRO A 132 -9.11 -4.65 13.33
N HIS A 133 -8.55 -3.45 13.47
CA HIS A 133 -8.50 -2.47 12.40
C HIS A 133 -7.07 -2.04 12.07
N ARG A 134 -6.89 -1.50 10.86
CA ARG A 134 -5.61 -0.96 10.41
C ARG A 134 -5.17 0.19 11.28
N LEU A 135 -3.90 0.23 11.63
CA LEU A 135 -3.31 1.29 12.45
C LEU A 135 -2.44 2.21 11.59
N HIS A 136 -2.68 3.52 11.70
CA HIS A 136 -1.77 4.53 11.23
C HIS A 136 -0.54 4.57 12.16
N LEU A 137 0.66 4.23 11.64
CA LEU A 137 1.86 4.04 12.45
C LEU A 137 2.46 5.33 13.00
N GLY A 138 2.05 6.47 12.47
CA GLY A 138 2.49 7.80 12.87
C GLY A 138 2.63 8.73 11.68
N ARG A 139 2.30 9.99 11.88
CA ARG A 139 2.48 11.07 10.93
C ARG A 139 3.94 11.50 10.92
N ILE A 140 4.50 11.70 9.74
CA ILE A 140 5.82 12.30 9.51
C ILE A 140 5.57 13.53 8.65
N GLY A 141 5.74 14.73 9.20
CA GLY A 141 5.46 15.98 8.52
C GLY A 141 6.51 17.04 8.82
N PHE A 142 6.45 18.17 8.15
CA PHE A 142 7.28 19.31 8.50
C PHE A 142 6.65 20.14 9.62
N ARG A 143 7.50 20.74 10.43
CA ARG A 143 7.21 21.95 11.18
C ARG A 143 7.88 23.10 10.44
N LEU A 144 7.07 23.92 9.82
CA LEU A 144 7.49 25.09 9.02
C LEU A 144 7.18 26.34 9.81
N THR A 145 8.21 27.15 10.10
CA THR A 145 8.06 28.38 10.87
C THR A 145 8.35 29.60 9.97
N ARG A 146 7.44 30.55 9.97
CA ARG A 146 7.58 31.83 9.28
C ARG A 146 8.59 32.74 10.00
N GLN A 147 9.01 33.81 9.34
CA GLN A 147 9.92 34.80 9.92
C GLN A 147 9.34 35.49 11.17
N ASP A 148 8.02 35.59 11.25
CA ASP A 148 7.31 36.14 12.40
C ASP A 148 7.17 35.19 13.58
N GLY A 149 7.72 33.94 13.46
CA GLY A 149 7.71 32.89 14.49
C GLY A 149 6.43 32.05 14.50
N HIS A 150 5.44 32.34 13.69
CA HIS A 150 4.21 31.53 13.58
C HIS A 150 4.41 30.32 12.64
N GLU A 151 3.62 29.27 12.82
CA GLU A 151 3.60 28.15 11.90
C GLU A 151 3.09 28.58 10.52
N ALA A 152 3.72 28.03 9.48
CA ALA A 152 3.29 28.25 8.11
C ALA A 152 1.99 27.48 7.83
N THR A 153 1.13 28.08 7.02
CA THR A 153 -0.07 27.42 6.49
C THR A 153 0.18 26.94 5.06
N ARG A 154 -0.64 26.03 4.58
CA ARG A 154 -0.59 25.54 3.20
C ARG A 154 -0.59 26.68 2.17
N ASP A 155 -1.45 27.68 2.36
CA ASP A 155 -1.61 28.82 1.46
C ASP A 155 -0.42 29.79 1.52
N GLY A 156 0.46 29.67 2.51
CA GLY A 156 1.72 30.41 2.60
C GLY A 156 2.86 29.81 1.76
N LEU A 157 2.65 28.64 1.14
CA LEU A 157 3.63 28.03 0.25
C LEU A 157 3.39 28.43 -1.20
N THR A 158 4.48 28.73 -1.91
CA THR A 158 4.44 29.09 -3.34
C THR A 158 5.35 28.18 -4.17
N ASP A 159 5.25 28.26 -5.49
CA ASP A 159 6.06 27.49 -6.45
C ASP A 159 6.10 25.98 -6.17
N VAL A 160 4.94 25.44 -5.78
CA VAL A 160 4.80 24.01 -5.44
C VAL A 160 4.92 23.17 -6.70
N GLU A 161 5.86 22.25 -6.68
CA GLU A 161 5.99 21.19 -7.68
C GLU A 161 6.41 19.88 -7.01
N GLN A 162 5.71 18.78 -7.34
CA GLN A 162 6.04 17.44 -6.86
C GLN A 162 6.08 16.47 -8.03
N VAL A 163 7.14 15.68 -8.11
CA VAL A 163 7.37 14.69 -9.17
C VAL A 163 7.67 13.34 -8.52
N LEU A 164 6.94 12.32 -8.92
CA LEU A 164 7.25 10.94 -8.58
C LEU A 164 8.06 10.31 -9.73
N ASP A 165 9.37 10.21 -9.56
CA ASP A 165 10.28 9.52 -10.46
C ASP A 165 10.05 8.01 -10.33
N LEU A 166 9.20 7.47 -11.21
CA LEU A 166 8.78 6.05 -11.18
C LEU A 166 9.96 5.10 -11.45
N TRP A 167 10.90 5.50 -12.32
CA TRP A 167 12.05 4.67 -12.67
C TRP A 167 12.98 4.42 -11.49
N ASN A 168 13.10 5.40 -10.60
CA ASN A 168 13.98 5.34 -9.42
C ASN A 168 13.23 5.13 -8.10
N GLY A 169 11.88 5.26 -8.10
CA GLY A 169 11.06 5.18 -6.89
C GLY A 169 11.30 6.33 -5.91
N ILE A 170 11.58 7.52 -6.41
CA ILE A 170 11.90 8.71 -5.61
C ILE A 170 10.85 9.78 -5.83
N LEU A 171 10.27 10.26 -4.75
CA LEU A 171 9.40 11.42 -4.76
C LEU A 171 10.22 12.68 -4.51
N ARG A 172 10.16 13.64 -5.44
CA ARG A 172 10.82 14.94 -5.32
C ARG A 172 9.77 16.02 -5.18
N SER A 173 9.90 16.85 -4.14
CA SER A 173 9.02 17.98 -3.89
C SER A 173 9.84 19.26 -3.82
N ARG A 174 9.31 20.33 -4.37
CA ARG A 174 9.90 21.66 -4.32
C ARG A 174 8.80 22.67 -4.02
N PHE A 175 9.08 23.59 -3.12
CA PHE A 175 8.20 24.70 -2.79
C PHE A 175 9.01 25.88 -2.21
N ARG A 176 8.36 27.03 -2.02
CA ARG A 176 8.95 28.17 -1.32
C ARG A 176 8.12 28.57 -0.10
N LEU A 177 8.83 28.95 0.95
CA LEU A 177 8.25 29.61 2.13
C LEU A 177 8.92 30.99 2.28
N GLU A 178 8.13 32.06 2.13
CA GLU A 178 8.60 33.45 2.20
C GLU A 178 9.83 33.72 1.31
N GLY A 179 9.80 33.15 0.09
CA GLY A 179 10.85 33.30 -0.92
C GLY A 179 12.01 32.30 -0.81
N GLU A 180 12.21 31.65 0.31
CA GLU A 180 13.24 30.61 0.49
C GLU A 180 12.82 29.28 -0.14
N GLN A 181 13.68 28.68 -0.94
CA GLN A 181 13.41 27.40 -1.60
C GLN A 181 13.61 26.23 -0.65
N VAL A 182 12.71 25.24 -0.75
CA VAL A 182 12.81 23.94 -0.07
C VAL A 182 12.76 22.86 -1.14
N GLU A 183 13.75 21.98 -1.12
CA GLU A 183 13.84 20.77 -1.94
C GLU A 183 13.78 19.55 -1.03
N VAL A 184 12.94 18.58 -1.38
CA VAL A 184 12.70 17.37 -0.59
C VAL A 184 12.79 16.14 -1.50
N GLU A 185 13.57 15.14 -1.09
CA GLU A 185 13.50 13.80 -1.64
C GLU A 185 12.94 12.86 -0.57
N THR A 186 11.87 12.13 -0.91
CA THR A 186 11.21 11.13 -0.04
C THR A 186 11.18 9.78 -0.74
N LEU A 187 11.51 8.72 -0.01
CA LEU A 187 11.56 7.37 -0.57
C LEU A 187 11.32 6.30 0.50
N CYS A 188 10.88 5.12 0.08
CA CYS A 188 10.69 3.95 0.92
C CYS A 188 11.80 2.92 0.63
N HIS A 189 12.34 2.30 1.68
CA HIS A 189 13.29 1.21 1.52
C HIS A 189 12.61 -0.04 0.96
N PRO A 190 13.18 -0.74 -0.04
CA PRO A 190 12.49 -1.80 -0.76
C PRO A 190 12.21 -3.08 0.05
N SER A 191 12.89 -3.30 1.17
CA SER A 191 12.77 -4.51 1.99
C SER A 191 12.66 -4.26 3.50
N ARG A 192 12.55 -2.99 3.92
CA ARG A 192 12.35 -2.59 5.31
C ARG A 192 11.22 -1.56 5.37
N ASP A 193 10.43 -1.62 6.41
CA ASP A 193 9.36 -0.63 6.64
C ASP A 193 10.00 0.68 7.14
N LEU A 194 10.60 1.39 6.21
CA LEU A 194 11.42 2.58 6.46
C LEU A 194 11.17 3.64 5.39
N ILE A 195 10.92 4.86 5.85
CA ILE A 195 10.84 6.07 5.04
C ILE A 195 12.12 6.88 5.28
N ALA A 196 12.78 7.28 4.20
CA ALA A 196 13.93 8.17 4.26
C ALA A 196 13.59 9.49 3.55
N VAL A 197 14.04 10.59 4.14
CA VAL A 197 13.83 11.94 3.62
C VAL A 197 15.13 12.73 3.64
N ARG A 198 15.36 13.53 2.60
CA ARG A 198 16.41 14.53 2.53
C ARG A 198 15.80 15.88 2.21
N ILE A 199 16.18 16.89 2.97
CA ILE A 199 15.72 18.27 2.85
C ILE A 199 16.94 19.13 2.56
N VAL A 200 16.81 20.01 1.56
CA VAL A 200 17.84 21.02 1.24
C VAL A 200 17.16 22.37 1.21
N SER A 201 17.54 23.25 2.14
CA SER A 201 16.98 24.61 2.24
C SER A 201 17.79 25.49 3.19
N PRO A 202 17.92 26.79 2.93
CA PRO A 202 18.42 27.76 3.91
C PRO A 202 17.61 27.77 5.22
N LEU A 203 16.35 27.36 5.17
CA LEU A 203 15.46 27.29 6.35
C LEU A 203 15.97 26.26 7.40
N VAL A 204 16.77 25.26 6.99
CA VAL A 204 17.37 24.27 7.92
C VAL A 204 18.33 24.98 8.87
N ARG A 205 19.32 25.72 8.35
CA ARG A 205 20.28 26.46 9.22
C ARG A 205 19.64 27.60 9.99
N GLN A 206 18.48 28.12 9.53
CA GLN A 206 17.72 29.14 10.21
C GLN A 206 16.84 28.56 11.34
N GLY A 207 16.77 27.23 11.49
CA GLY A 207 15.89 26.56 12.46
C GLY A 207 14.39 26.71 12.16
N ARG A 208 14.03 27.06 10.92
CA ARG A 208 12.66 27.33 10.48
C ARG A 208 11.98 26.13 9.79
N ILE A 209 12.72 25.05 9.59
CA ILE A 209 12.21 23.76 9.12
C ILE A 209 12.74 22.64 10.02
N ALA A 210 11.83 21.79 10.49
CA ALA A 210 12.12 20.62 11.29
C ALA A 210 11.20 19.47 10.88
N ILE A 211 11.51 18.22 11.27
CA ILE A 211 10.65 17.07 11.02
C ILE A 211 9.84 16.80 12.29
N GLY A 212 8.51 16.83 12.17
CA GLY A 212 7.57 16.46 13.22
C GLY A 212 7.13 15.01 13.06
N LEU A 213 7.01 14.32 14.20
CA LEU A 213 6.39 13.01 14.31
C LEU A 213 5.23 13.11 15.28
N HIS A 214 4.08 12.60 14.88
CA HIS A 214 2.90 12.55 15.74
C HIS A 214 2.26 11.18 15.68
N PHE A 215 1.98 10.58 16.83
CA PHE A 215 1.48 9.21 16.95
C PHE A 215 0.05 9.20 17.45
N PRO A 216 -0.89 8.55 16.73
CA PRO A 216 -2.30 8.49 17.08
C PRO A 216 -2.64 7.29 17.97
N TYR A 217 -3.86 7.29 18.48
CA TYR A 217 -4.58 6.09 18.86
C TYR A 217 -5.24 5.45 17.62
N GLY A 218 -5.63 4.17 17.71
CA GLY A 218 -6.23 3.43 16.60
C GLY A 218 -7.71 3.72 16.39
N THR A 219 -8.18 3.67 15.15
CA THR A 219 -9.60 3.69 14.77
C THR A 219 -9.83 2.99 13.43
N GLY A 220 -11.01 2.38 13.25
CA GLY A 220 -11.42 1.79 11.96
C GLY A 220 -11.79 2.79 10.86
N ARG A 221 -11.74 4.12 11.13
CA ARG A 221 -12.07 5.16 10.14
C ARG A 221 -11.07 5.18 8.98
N ALA A 222 -11.39 5.92 7.91
CA ALA A 222 -10.53 6.04 6.73
C ALA A 222 -9.13 6.59 7.03
N THR A 223 -8.99 7.45 8.03
CA THR A 223 -7.71 7.96 8.52
C THR A 223 -6.86 6.92 9.24
N ALA A 224 -7.45 5.81 9.72
CA ALA A 224 -6.82 4.81 10.60
C ALA A 224 -6.18 5.41 11.87
N ALA A 225 -6.56 6.63 12.25
CA ALA A 225 -5.96 7.44 13.30
C ALA A 225 -7.02 8.22 14.09
N ASP A 226 -6.90 8.21 15.41
CA ASP A 226 -7.63 9.06 16.33
C ASP A 226 -6.64 9.93 17.12
N TRP A 227 -6.56 11.20 16.75
CA TRP A 227 -5.65 12.18 17.34
C TRP A 227 -6.18 12.81 18.62
N THR A 228 -7.45 12.52 18.98
CA THR A 228 -8.16 13.18 20.09
C THR A 228 -8.05 12.45 21.42
N ARG A 229 -7.35 11.30 21.47
CA ARG A 229 -7.24 10.44 22.65
C ARG A 229 -5.80 10.20 23.11
N PRO A 230 -5.03 11.27 23.43
CA PRO A 230 -3.62 11.12 23.80
C PRO A 230 -3.41 10.33 25.10
N GLU A 231 -4.40 10.29 25.98
CA GLU A 231 -4.35 9.52 27.26
C GLU A 231 -4.58 8.02 27.08
N ALA A 232 -5.11 7.58 25.92
CA ALA A 232 -5.46 6.17 25.69
C ALA A 232 -4.28 5.32 25.19
N HIS A 233 -3.12 5.93 24.97
CA HIS A 233 -1.95 5.22 24.48
C HIS A 233 -0.64 5.83 25.01
N GLU A 234 0.47 5.16 24.75
CA GLU A 234 1.77 5.53 25.31
C GLU A 234 2.85 5.58 24.20
N THR A 235 3.72 6.58 24.30
CA THR A 235 4.99 6.67 23.54
C THR A 235 6.12 6.86 24.54
N VAL A 236 7.11 5.96 24.50
CA VAL A 236 8.26 6.02 25.41
C VAL A 236 9.53 6.14 24.56
N VAL A 237 10.38 7.10 24.90
CA VAL A 237 11.73 7.16 24.36
C VAL A 237 12.57 6.06 25.03
N VAL A 238 12.87 5.01 24.29
CA VAL A 238 13.67 3.87 24.78
C VAL A 238 15.14 4.21 24.77
N ARG A 239 15.57 4.88 23.72
CA ARG A 239 16.96 5.29 23.49
C ARG A 239 17.00 6.59 22.69
N SER A 240 17.88 7.49 23.03
CA SER A 240 18.15 8.70 22.27
C SER A 240 19.65 8.96 22.26
N GLY A 241 20.17 9.40 21.13
CA GLY A 241 21.58 9.71 20.89
C GLY A 241 21.75 10.83 19.87
N VAL A 242 22.98 11.13 19.53
CA VAL A 242 23.35 12.26 18.65
C VAL A 242 22.83 12.09 17.21
N ARG A 243 22.65 10.86 16.74
CA ARG A 243 22.26 10.55 15.35
C ARG A 243 21.13 9.54 15.23
N GLY A 244 20.39 9.30 16.27
CA GLY A 244 19.26 8.37 16.23
C GLY A 244 18.56 8.22 17.56
N ALA A 245 17.34 7.70 17.49
CA ALA A 245 16.49 7.40 18.65
C ALA A 245 15.66 6.14 18.40
N GLU A 246 15.13 5.58 19.47
CA GLU A 246 14.13 4.52 19.42
C GLU A 246 12.98 4.87 20.34
N LEU A 247 11.77 4.78 19.79
CA LEU A 247 10.52 4.97 20.51
C LEU A 247 9.78 3.63 20.60
N ALA A 248 9.15 3.39 21.75
CA ALA A 248 8.21 2.29 21.94
C ALA A 248 6.80 2.85 21.97
N ARG A 249 5.93 2.27 21.16
CA ARG A 249 4.52 2.57 21.10
C ARG A 249 3.72 1.46 21.77
N ARG A 250 2.69 1.83 22.54
CA ARG A 250 1.74 0.91 23.17
C ARG A 250 0.33 1.48 23.05
N LEU A 251 -0.58 0.66 22.54
CA LEU A 251 -2.01 0.96 22.40
C LEU A 251 -2.77 -0.28 22.90
N ASP A 252 -3.38 -0.22 24.09
CA ASP A 252 -4.04 -1.36 24.73
C ASP A 252 -3.14 -2.62 24.76
N GLY A 253 -3.51 -3.68 24.04
CA GLY A 253 -2.72 -4.91 23.88
C GLY A 253 -1.62 -4.85 22.81
N ASP A 254 -1.67 -3.87 21.93
CA ASP A 254 -0.80 -3.78 20.76
C ASP A 254 0.41 -2.90 21.02
N ARG A 255 1.52 -3.25 20.37
CA ARG A 255 2.79 -2.53 20.53
C ARG A 255 3.62 -2.59 19.25
N TYR A 256 4.42 -1.54 19.03
CA TYR A 256 5.41 -1.50 17.96
C TYR A 256 6.58 -0.58 18.31
N ARG A 257 7.63 -0.61 17.50
CA ARG A 257 8.83 0.21 17.62
C ARG A 257 8.94 1.18 16.47
N VAL A 258 9.47 2.36 16.79
CA VAL A 258 9.86 3.37 15.80
C VAL A 258 11.32 3.68 16.01
N GLN A 259 12.14 3.40 15.03
CA GLN A 259 13.54 3.77 15.02
C GLN A 259 13.74 5.01 14.16
N LEU A 260 14.62 5.87 14.59
CA LEU A 260 15.02 7.07 13.86
C LEU A 260 16.53 7.09 13.67
N ALA A 261 16.97 7.54 12.50
CA ALA A 261 18.35 7.89 12.22
C ALA A 261 18.40 9.22 11.47
N TRP A 262 19.40 10.05 11.69
CA TRP A 262 19.51 11.36 11.05
C TRP A 262 20.95 11.81 10.86
N ALA A 263 21.15 12.73 9.91
CA ALA A 263 22.41 13.43 9.62
C ALA A 263 22.09 14.84 9.06
N PRO A 264 22.88 15.87 9.35
CA PRO A 264 23.90 15.93 10.41
C PRO A 264 23.29 15.78 11.81
N ALA A 265 24.03 16.12 12.85
CA ALA A 265 23.52 16.10 14.23
C ALA A 265 22.27 16.97 14.37
N ALA A 266 21.25 16.42 14.98
CA ALA A 266 19.98 17.06 15.29
C ALA A 266 19.53 16.61 16.69
N THR A 267 18.48 17.23 17.23
CA THR A 267 17.95 16.89 18.54
C THR A 267 16.50 16.49 18.42
N LEU A 268 16.14 15.30 18.91
CA LEU A 268 14.75 14.87 19.03
C LEU A 268 14.18 15.38 20.35
N VAL A 269 13.12 16.20 20.28
CA VAL A 269 12.47 16.83 21.43
C VAL A 269 11.01 16.43 21.46
N GLU A 270 10.51 15.94 22.57
CA GLU A 270 9.08 15.78 22.81
C GLU A 270 8.48 17.17 23.14
N LYS A 271 7.61 17.68 22.28
CA LYS A 271 6.97 19.00 22.46
C LYS A 271 5.65 18.89 23.21
N GLU A 272 4.91 17.84 22.91
CA GLU A 272 3.65 17.48 23.52
C GLU A 272 3.57 15.96 23.61
N ARG A 273 2.63 15.45 24.37
CA ARG A 273 2.42 14.02 24.47
C ARG A 273 2.24 13.39 23.07
N HIS A 274 3.09 12.43 22.71
CA HIS A 274 3.14 11.74 21.41
C HIS A 274 3.58 12.62 20.23
N VAL A 275 3.96 13.86 20.45
CA VAL A 275 4.46 14.78 19.42
C VAL A 275 5.94 15.03 19.63
N PHE A 276 6.74 14.58 18.67
CA PHE A 276 8.19 14.73 18.69
C PHE A 276 8.64 15.61 17.52
N VAL A 277 9.67 16.38 17.72
CA VAL A 277 10.25 17.24 16.68
C VAL A 277 11.75 16.96 16.61
N LEU A 278 12.23 16.61 15.44
CA LEU A 278 13.64 16.52 15.12
C LEU A 278 14.11 17.90 14.66
N GLU A 279 14.74 18.61 15.57
CA GLU A 279 15.25 19.95 15.36
C GLU A 279 16.67 19.86 14.79
N PRO A 280 16.94 20.46 13.60
CA PRO A 280 18.29 20.45 13.03
C PRO A 280 19.27 21.20 13.92
N GLY A 281 20.48 20.67 14.04
CA GLY A 281 21.59 21.36 14.68
C GLY A 281 22.12 22.53 13.84
N PRO A 282 22.96 23.40 14.40
CA PRO A 282 23.53 24.50 13.66
C PRO A 282 24.49 24.03 12.55
N GLY A 283 24.50 24.72 11.42
CA GLY A 283 25.64 24.69 10.49
C GLY A 283 25.41 24.05 9.11
N GLY A 284 24.19 23.90 8.61
CA GLY A 284 24.01 23.43 7.24
C GLY A 284 22.62 23.63 6.68
N ASP A 285 22.50 23.56 5.36
CA ASP A 285 21.24 23.69 4.62
C ASP A 285 20.59 22.31 4.34
N THR A 286 21.17 21.24 4.89
CA THR A 286 20.68 19.87 4.63
C THR A 286 20.32 19.17 5.94
N LEU A 287 19.17 18.51 5.95
CA LEU A 287 18.76 17.56 6.98
C LEU A 287 18.34 16.25 6.30
N GLU A 288 18.91 15.14 6.74
CA GLU A 288 18.53 13.79 6.33
C GLU A 288 17.95 13.04 7.53
N ALA A 289 16.86 12.32 7.33
CA ALA A 289 16.28 11.46 8.34
C ALA A 289 15.78 10.14 7.72
N ALA A 290 15.80 9.08 8.52
CA ALA A 290 15.17 7.82 8.24
C ALA A 290 14.30 7.44 9.43
N VAL A 291 13.05 7.03 9.16
CA VAL A 291 12.07 6.60 10.16
C VAL A 291 11.63 5.19 9.81
N GLY A 292 12.00 4.23 10.64
CA GLY A 292 11.68 2.81 10.48
C GLY A 292 10.64 2.36 11.49
N PHE A 293 9.76 1.45 11.07
CA PHE A 293 8.70 0.86 11.87
C PHE A 293 8.88 -0.65 11.98
N SER A 294 8.62 -1.23 13.15
CA SER A 294 8.74 -2.67 13.36
C SER A 294 7.75 -3.16 14.42
N PRO A 295 7.08 -4.32 14.22
CA PRO A 295 6.19 -4.90 15.23
C PRO A 295 6.97 -5.40 16.48
N THR A 296 8.26 -5.65 16.34
CA THR A 296 9.13 -6.17 17.39
C THR A 296 10.39 -5.33 17.55
N PRO A 297 11.03 -5.32 18.73
CA PRO A 297 12.35 -4.72 18.87
C PRO A 297 13.35 -5.32 17.89
N THR A 298 14.22 -4.49 17.35
CA THR A 298 15.35 -4.90 16.50
C THR A 298 16.62 -4.17 16.89
N GLU A 299 17.74 -4.86 16.87
CA GLU A 299 19.06 -4.26 17.11
C GLU A 299 19.73 -3.79 15.81
N GLU A 300 19.13 -4.13 14.66
CA GLU A 300 19.67 -3.68 13.39
C GLU A 300 19.60 -2.16 13.24
N ALA A 301 20.73 -1.56 12.94
CA ALA A 301 20.78 -0.13 12.64
C ALA A 301 19.98 0.20 11.38
N LEU A 302 19.30 1.35 11.40
CA LEU A 302 18.63 1.84 10.20
C LEU A 302 19.68 2.26 9.15
N PRO A 303 19.48 1.91 7.87
CA PRO A 303 20.22 2.52 6.78
C PRO A 303 19.95 4.02 6.73
N GLY A 304 20.96 4.81 6.44
CA GLY A 304 20.82 6.23 6.22
C GLY A 304 20.14 6.55 4.88
N PHE A 305 19.93 7.84 4.61
CA PHE A 305 19.28 8.30 3.37
C PHE A 305 20.00 7.78 2.11
N ALA A 306 21.34 7.92 2.04
CA ALA A 306 22.12 7.53 0.86
C ALA A 306 22.01 6.02 0.56
N ASP A 307 22.06 5.16 1.59
CA ASP A 307 21.93 3.71 1.43
C ASP A 307 20.52 3.32 1.00
N THR A 308 19.49 3.94 1.61
CA THR A 308 18.10 3.72 1.25
C THR A 308 17.83 4.16 -0.19
N ARG A 309 18.38 5.31 -0.60
CA ARG A 309 18.25 5.83 -1.97
C ARG A 309 18.85 4.87 -2.99
N ARG A 310 20.07 4.37 -2.73
CA ARG A 310 20.72 3.37 -3.60
C ARG A 310 19.87 2.10 -3.70
N ALA A 311 19.41 1.55 -2.56
CA ALA A 311 18.59 0.35 -2.53
C ALA A 311 17.26 0.53 -3.29
N ALA A 312 16.60 1.68 -3.14
CA ALA A 312 15.36 2.01 -3.87
C ALA A 312 15.60 2.09 -5.38
N GLN A 313 16.65 2.78 -5.82
CA GLN A 313 17.02 2.88 -7.23
C GLN A 313 17.32 1.51 -7.84
N GLU A 314 18.14 0.69 -7.19
CA GLU A 314 18.46 -0.66 -7.65
C GLU A 314 17.22 -1.54 -7.75
N HIS A 315 16.30 -1.44 -6.77
CA HIS A 315 15.05 -2.19 -6.78
C HIS A 315 14.15 -1.78 -7.94
N TRP A 316 13.86 -0.48 -8.09
CA TRP A 316 12.94 0.02 -9.10
C TRP A 316 13.51 -0.12 -10.52
N ASN A 317 14.82 0.12 -10.71
CA ASN A 317 15.45 -0.12 -12.00
C ASN A 317 15.35 -1.61 -12.40
N ARG A 318 15.54 -2.54 -11.46
CA ARG A 318 15.33 -3.98 -11.71
C ARG A 318 13.87 -4.30 -12.00
N PHE A 319 12.94 -3.73 -11.23
CA PHE A 319 11.50 -3.91 -11.43
C PHE A 319 11.08 -3.54 -12.85
N TRP A 320 11.50 -2.37 -13.34
CA TRP A 320 11.15 -1.90 -14.66
C TRP A 320 11.94 -2.57 -15.79
N SER A 321 13.20 -2.96 -15.56
CA SER A 321 14.03 -3.66 -16.54
C SER A 321 13.60 -5.10 -16.80
N THR A 322 12.77 -5.70 -15.91
CA THR A 322 12.28 -7.07 -16.02
C THR A 322 10.76 -7.11 -16.21
N GLY A 323 10.23 -8.31 -16.48
CA GLY A 323 8.79 -8.51 -16.70
C GLY A 323 8.27 -7.87 -17.98
N GLY A 324 6.95 -7.83 -18.11
CA GLY A 324 6.26 -7.28 -19.29
C GLY A 324 6.35 -5.75 -19.36
N ALA A 325 6.40 -5.23 -20.58
CA ALA A 325 6.28 -3.81 -20.89
C ALA A 325 5.51 -3.65 -22.21
N ILE A 326 4.75 -2.58 -22.33
CA ILE A 326 3.98 -2.24 -23.54
C ILE A 326 4.27 -0.79 -23.88
N ASP A 327 4.83 -0.58 -25.07
CA ASP A 327 5.03 0.76 -25.64
C ASP A 327 3.96 1.02 -26.70
N LEU A 328 3.08 1.96 -26.44
CA LEU A 328 1.98 2.36 -27.32
C LEU A 328 2.29 3.60 -28.14
N SER A 329 3.49 4.18 -28.05
CA SER A 329 3.87 5.44 -28.73
C SER A 329 3.77 5.37 -30.26
N GLY A 330 3.81 4.17 -30.84
CA GLY A 330 3.57 3.96 -32.27
C GLY A 330 2.09 3.88 -32.68
N SER A 331 1.15 3.98 -31.74
CA SER A 331 -0.29 3.93 -32.03
C SER A 331 -0.77 5.21 -32.72
N ARG A 332 -1.71 5.06 -33.66
CA ARG A 332 -2.39 6.20 -34.31
C ARG A 332 -3.58 6.73 -33.49
N ASP A 333 -4.06 5.97 -32.49
CA ASP A 333 -5.15 6.40 -31.60
C ASP A 333 -4.59 7.41 -30.60
N PRO A 334 -5.13 8.64 -30.51
CA PRO A 334 -4.60 9.67 -29.61
C PRO A 334 -4.73 9.31 -28.11
N ARG A 335 -5.54 8.31 -27.76
CA ARG A 335 -5.70 7.85 -26.36
C ARG A 335 -4.55 6.95 -25.87
N TRP A 336 -3.61 6.58 -26.76
CA TRP A 336 -2.52 5.67 -26.43
C TRP A 336 -1.70 6.12 -25.21
N SER A 337 -1.42 7.42 -25.11
CA SER A 337 -0.62 7.97 -24.01
C SER A 337 -1.30 7.81 -22.66
N GLU A 338 -2.62 8.06 -22.59
CA GLU A 338 -3.39 7.87 -21.36
C GLU A 338 -3.52 6.39 -20.98
N LEU A 339 -3.72 5.50 -21.95
CA LEU A 339 -3.76 4.06 -21.67
C LEU A 339 -2.40 3.56 -21.15
N GLU A 340 -1.31 3.97 -21.78
CA GLU A 340 0.04 3.60 -21.36
C GLU A 340 0.37 4.16 -19.97
N ARG A 341 0.01 5.43 -19.71
CA ARG A 341 0.14 6.03 -18.37
C ARG A 341 -0.57 5.19 -17.31
N ARG A 342 -1.80 4.77 -17.57
CA ARG A 342 -2.57 3.92 -16.63
C ARG A 342 -1.89 2.58 -16.41
N ILE A 343 -1.37 1.95 -17.45
CA ILE A 343 -0.64 0.68 -17.34
C ILE A 343 0.60 0.85 -16.47
N VAL A 344 1.44 1.85 -16.73
CA VAL A 344 2.67 2.10 -15.97
C VAL A 344 2.34 2.44 -14.52
N LEU A 345 1.43 3.40 -14.29
CA LEU A 345 1.08 3.84 -12.94
C LEU A 345 0.42 2.72 -12.13
N SER A 346 -0.44 1.88 -12.72
CA SER A 346 -1.05 0.75 -12.04
C SER A 346 -0.01 -0.27 -11.57
N GLN A 347 1.02 -0.55 -12.38
CA GLN A 347 2.09 -1.46 -11.98
C GLN A 347 2.89 -0.92 -10.79
N TYR A 348 3.18 0.39 -10.77
CA TYR A 348 3.84 1.03 -9.63
C TYR A 348 2.95 0.97 -8.38
N LEU A 349 1.72 1.46 -8.50
CA LEU A 349 0.80 1.56 -7.35
C LEU A 349 0.51 0.20 -6.72
N THR A 350 0.24 -0.83 -7.53
CA THR A 350 0.00 -2.18 -6.97
C THR A 350 1.26 -2.77 -6.34
N ALA A 351 2.45 -2.49 -6.89
CA ALA A 351 3.70 -2.95 -6.29
C ALA A 351 3.97 -2.32 -4.92
N ILE A 352 3.66 -1.03 -4.72
CA ILE A 352 3.92 -0.36 -3.44
C ILE A 352 2.91 -0.67 -2.34
N GLN A 353 1.68 -1.13 -2.67
CA GLN A 353 0.59 -1.22 -1.71
C GLN A 353 -0.14 -2.57 -1.66
N CYS A 354 0.09 -3.46 -2.65
CA CYS A 354 -0.62 -4.74 -2.76
C CYS A 354 0.30 -5.95 -2.87
N ALA A 355 1.61 -5.78 -2.79
CA ALA A 355 2.61 -6.82 -2.98
C ALA A 355 3.27 -7.29 -1.66
N GLY A 356 2.54 -7.24 -0.56
CA GLY A 356 3.00 -7.69 0.74
C GLY A 356 2.72 -9.18 1.00
N ARG A 357 2.99 -9.63 2.22
CA ARG A 357 2.83 -11.03 2.65
C ARG A 357 1.39 -11.44 2.91
N TYR A 358 0.45 -10.53 2.86
CA TYR A 358 -0.98 -10.79 3.07
C TYR A 358 -1.81 -10.23 1.91
N PRO A 359 -3.01 -10.77 1.66
CA PRO A 359 -3.97 -10.13 0.77
C PRO A 359 -4.23 -8.69 1.21
N PRO A 360 -4.24 -7.72 0.31
CA PRO A 360 -4.46 -6.33 0.72
C PRO A 360 -5.90 -6.07 1.14
N GLN A 361 -6.12 -4.97 1.85
CA GLN A 361 -7.44 -4.37 2.01
C GLN A 361 -7.94 -3.83 0.65
N GLU A 362 -9.20 -3.43 0.55
CA GLU A 362 -9.81 -2.99 -0.72
C GLU A 362 -9.01 -1.86 -1.39
N THR A 363 -8.56 -0.89 -0.65
CA THR A 363 -7.79 0.27 -1.14
C THR A 363 -6.27 0.10 -1.08
N GLY A 364 -5.77 -1.10 -0.82
CA GLY A 364 -4.34 -1.33 -0.59
C GLY A 364 -3.84 -0.64 0.69
N LEU A 365 -2.61 -0.11 0.68
CA LEU A 365 -2.02 0.56 1.84
C LEU A 365 -1.91 2.09 1.67
N THR A 366 -2.43 2.68 0.60
CA THR A 366 -2.32 4.13 0.39
C THR A 366 -3.29 4.93 1.23
N PHE A 367 -4.47 4.38 1.53
CA PHE A 367 -5.37 4.88 2.58
C PHE A 367 -6.28 3.74 3.08
N ASN A 368 -6.89 3.93 4.26
CA ASN A 368 -7.67 2.87 4.90
C ASN A 368 -9.12 2.83 4.42
N SER A 369 -9.63 1.61 4.22
CA SER A 369 -11.06 1.36 3.98
C SER A 369 -11.49 0.05 4.64
N TRP A 370 -12.78 -0.08 4.96
CA TRP A 370 -13.34 -1.30 5.56
C TRP A 370 -12.50 -1.81 6.75
N GLU A 371 -12.14 -0.90 7.65
CA GLU A 371 -11.33 -1.14 8.85
C GLU A 371 -9.93 -1.74 8.53
N GLY A 372 -9.52 -1.75 7.28
CA GLY A 372 -8.26 -2.34 6.83
C GLY A 372 -8.27 -3.86 6.68
N LYS A 373 -9.45 -4.50 6.79
CA LYS A 373 -9.60 -5.95 6.65
C LYS A 373 -9.12 -6.43 5.28
N PHE A 374 -8.58 -7.64 5.22
CA PHE A 374 -8.16 -8.24 3.95
C PHE A 374 -9.37 -8.55 3.09
N HIS A 375 -9.33 -8.11 1.83
CA HIS A 375 -10.40 -8.34 0.87
C HIS A 375 -10.00 -9.45 -0.11
N LEU A 376 -10.45 -10.70 0.17
CA LEU A 376 -10.13 -11.85 -0.67
C LEU A 376 -10.80 -11.74 -2.06
N GLU A 377 -11.90 -11.00 -2.16
CA GLU A 377 -12.53 -10.71 -3.46
C GLU A 377 -11.67 -9.78 -4.33
N MET A 378 -11.07 -8.75 -3.71
CA MET A 378 -10.25 -7.76 -4.41
C MET A 378 -8.83 -8.26 -4.68
N HIS A 379 -8.39 -9.32 -4.02
CA HIS A 379 -7.05 -9.89 -4.17
C HIS A 379 -6.74 -10.27 -5.63
N TRP A 380 -7.74 -10.72 -6.38
CA TRP A 380 -7.62 -10.94 -7.82
C TRP A 380 -7.15 -9.69 -8.57
N TRP A 381 -7.84 -8.58 -8.36
CA TRP A 381 -7.57 -7.31 -9.02
C TRP A 381 -6.21 -6.72 -8.61
N HIS A 382 -5.84 -6.92 -7.35
CA HIS A 382 -4.61 -6.39 -6.78
C HIS A 382 -3.37 -7.18 -7.17
N ALA A 383 -3.45 -8.50 -7.40
CA ALA A 383 -2.25 -9.32 -7.41
C ALA A 383 -2.14 -10.33 -8.57
N ALA A 384 -3.25 -10.81 -9.17
CA ALA A 384 -3.19 -11.81 -10.24
C ALA A 384 -2.38 -11.31 -11.46
N HIS A 385 -2.45 -10.03 -11.76
CA HIS A 385 -1.71 -9.41 -12.86
C HIS A 385 -0.19 -9.48 -12.68
N PHE A 386 0.35 -9.61 -11.46
CA PHE A 386 1.81 -9.75 -11.26
C PHE A 386 2.37 -10.95 -12.02
N ALA A 387 1.68 -12.11 -11.96
CA ALA A 387 2.07 -13.27 -12.74
C ALA A 387 2.01 -13.01 -14.25
N LEU A 388 0.95 -12.34 -14.71
CA LEU A 388 0.75 -12.03 -16.13
C LEU A 388 1.79 -11.02 -16.67
N TRP A 389 2.34 -10.18 -15.81
CA TRP A 389 3.42 -9.25 -16.14
C TRP A 389 4.83 -9.85 -15.94
N GLY A 390 4.95 -11.17 -15.65
CA GLY A 390 6.23 -11.82 -15.36
C GLY A 390 6.86 -11.36 -14.04
N ARG A 391 6.02 -11.06 -13.03
CA ARG A 391 6.39 -10.66 -11.67
C ARG A 391 5.80 -11.59 -10.64
N LEU A 392 5.74 -12.88 -10.97
CA LEU A 392 5.16 -13.93 -10.11
C LEU A 392 5.58 -13.86 -8.63
N PRO A 393 6.85 -13.57 -8.27
CA PRO A 393 7.25 -13.49 -6.86
C PRO A 393 6.45 -12.47 -6.04
N LEU A 394 5.87 -11.43 -6.64
CA LEU A 394 5.04 -10.45 -5.93
C LEU A 394 3.66 -11.03 -5.59
N LEU A 395 3.07 -11.85 -6.46
CA LEU A 395 1.85 -12.59 -6.15
C LEU A 395 2.10 -13.64 -5.04
N GLU A 396 3.18 -14.41 -5.16
CA GLU A 396 3.46 -15.51 -4.25
C GLU A 396 3.62 -15.09 -2.79
N ARG A 397 4.01 -13.85 -2.52
CA ARG A 397 4.19 -13.34 -1.15
C ARG A 397 2.92 -13.49 -0.30
N SER A 398 1.75 -13.23 -0.87
CA SER A 398 0.48 -13.25 -0.17
C SER A 398 -0.23 -14.62 -0.18
N LEU A 399 0.22 -15.57 -0.99
CA LEU A 399 -0.50 -16.85 -1.15
C LEU A 399 -0.40 -17.78 0.05
N GLY A 400 0.63 -17.63 0.88
CA GLY A 400 0.78 -18.39 2.14
C GLY A 400 -0.41 -18.20 3.08
N TYR A 401 -1.03 -17.02 3.05
CA TYR A 401 -2.19 -16.68 3.87
C TYR A 401 -3.34 -17.70 3.73
N TYR A 402 -3.64 -18.19 2.52
CA TYR A 402 -4.70 -19.17 2.31
C TYR A 402 -4.42 -20.51 3.02
N SER A 403 -3.16 -20.92 3.09
CA SER A 403 -2.76 -22.11 3.86
C SER A 403 -2.88 -21.87 5.37
N ASP A 404 -2.47 -20.68 5.83
CA ASP A 404 -2.49 -20.30 7.24
C ASP A 404 -3.92 -20.30 7.80
N ILE A 405 -4.88 -19.77 7.04
CA ILE A 405 -6.30 -19.65 7.46
C ILE A 405 -7.18 -20.84 7.02
N LEU A 406 -6.63 -21.87 6.35
CA LEU A 406 -7.40 -23.01 5.87
C LEU A 406 -8.26 -23.68 6.96
N PRO A 407 -7.78 -23.88 8.22
CA PRO A 407 -8.63 -24.41 9.28
C PRO A 407 -9.87 -23.57 9.56
N ARG A 408 -9.75 -22.24 9.53
CA ARG A 408 -10.88 -21.30 9.73
C ARG A 408 -11.84 -21.31 8.53
N ALA A 409 -11.32 -21.45 7.32
CA ALA A 409 -12.12 -21.56 6.11
C ALA A 409 -12.95 -22.86 6.09
N ARG A 410 -12.41 -23.98 6.57
CA ARG A 410 -13.16 -25.25 6.79
C ARG A 410 -14.27 -25.09 7.83
N GLU A 411 -13.99 -24.39 8.91
CA GLU A 411 -15.00 -24.13 9.95
C GLU A 411 -16.18 -23.30 9.39
N THR A 412 -15.88 -22.28 8.59
CA THR A 412 -16.90 -21.48 7.92
C THR A 412 -17.74 -22.32 6.96
N ALA A 413 -17.14 -23.18 6.16
CA ALA A 413 -17.85 -24.14 5.29
C ALA A 413 -18.78 -25.04 6.08
N ARG A 414 -18.25 -25.67 7.15
CA ARG A 414 -19.02 -26.60 8.01
C ARG A 414 -20.21 -25.90 8.68
N ARG A 415 -20.05 -24.67 9.18
CA ARG A 415 -21.14 -23.85 9.73
C ARG A 415 -22.25 -23.63 8.71
N GLN A 416 -21.90 -23.44 7.46
CA GLN A 416 -22.83 -23.29 6.35
C GLN A 416 -23.38 -24.62 5.82
N GLY A 417 -22.93 -25.77 6.39
CA GLY A 417 -23.37 -27.13 6.04
C GLY A 417 -22.73 -27.66 4.76
N TYR A 418 -21.52 -27.22 4.44
CA TYR A 418 -20.71 -27.70 3.31
C TYR A 418 -19.43 -28.36 3.80
N SER A 419 -18.85 -29.21 2.98
CA SER A 419 -17.46 -29.69 3.09
C SER A 419 -16.50 -28.68 2.44
N GLY A 420 -15.20 -28.94 2.52
CA GLY A 420 -14.19 -28.09 1.93
C GLY A 420 -13.93 -26.80 2.69
N ALA A 421 -13.47 -25.76 1.99
CA ALA A 421 -13.07 -24.47 2.55
C ALA A 421 -13.85 -23.31 1.93
N ARG A 422 -14.49 -22.48 2.78
CA ARG A 422 -15.19 -21.25 2.38
C ARG A 422 -14.31 -20.03 2.63
N TRP A 423 -13.99 -19.32 1.57
CA TRP A 423 -13.23 -18.06 1.63
C TRP A 423 -14.19 -16.86 1.77
N PRO A 424 -14.23 -16.18 2.92
CA PRO A 424 -15.06 -14.99 3.08
C PRO A 424 -14.57 -13.83 2.18
N LYS A 425 -15.48 -12.90 1.88
CA LYS A 425 -15.11 -11.66 1.18
C LYS A 425 -14.02 -10.91 1.92
N MET A 426 -14.21 -10.73 3.22
CA MET A 426 -13.45 -9.83 4.08
C MET A 426 -13.06 -10.55 5.37
N THR A 427 -11.77 -10.55 5.70
CA THR A 427 -11.22 -11.28 6.84
C THR A 427 -10.28 -10.43 7.69
N SER A 428 -10.17 -10.82 8.97
CA SER A 428 -9.08 -10.38 9.85
C SER A 428 -7.74 -11.04 9.47
N PRO A 429 -6.61 -10.64 10.06
CA PRO A 429 -5.33 -11.33 9.90
C PRO A 429 -5.36 -12.82 10.25
N THR A 430 -6.25 -13.22 11.17
CA THR A 430 -6.44 -14.61 11.60
C THR A 430 -7.48 -15.38 10.79
N GLY A 431 -7.99 -14.79 9.71
CA GLY A 431 -8.96 -15.44 8.81
C GLY A 431 -10.40 -15.37 9.29
N GLU A 432 -10.69 -14.68 10.37
CA GLU A 432 -12.06 -14.51 10.85
C GLU A 432 -12.87 -13.64 9.88
N GLU A 433 -14.07 -14.12 9.54
CA GLU A 433 -15.03 -13.39 8.74
C GLU A 433 -15.47 -12.12 9.46
N SER A 434 -15.54 -11.00 8.74
CA SER A 434 -16.07 -9.75 9.29
C SER A 434 -17.58 -9.66 9.02
N PRO A 435 -18.42 -9.39 10.03
CA PRO A 435 -19.87 -9.24 9.83
C PRO A 435 -20.19 -8.17 8.79
N SER A 436 -21.10 -8.48 7.86
CA SER A 436 -21.44 -7.58 6.75
C SER A 436 -22.80 -7.93 6.16
N SER A 437 -23.57 -6.94 5.72
CA SER A 437 -24.83 -7.13 5.02
C SER A 437 -24.69 -7.68 3.60
N VAL A 438 -23.47 -7.69 3.05
CA VAL A 438 -23.20 -8.14 1.66
C VAL A 438 -22.15 -9.26 1.63
N GLY A 439 -21.08 -9.10 2.42
CA GLY A 439 -19.90 -9.97 2.36
C GLY A 439 -20.16 -11.46 2.48
N PRO A 440 -21.00 -11.94 3.43
CA PRO A 440 -21.28 -13.35 3.61
C PRO A 440 -21.93 -14.04 2.39
N PHE A 441 -22.60 -13.27 1.54
CA PHE A 441 -23.33 -13.80 0.37
C PHE A 441 -22.50 -13.77 -0.92
N LEU A 442 -21.32 -13.11 -0.92
CA LEU A 442 -20.45 -13.10 -2.09
C LEU A 442 -19.67 -14.42 -2.18
N VAL A 443 -19.72 -15.02 -3.37
CA VAL A 443 -19.08 -16.32 -3.64
C VAL A 443 -18.07 -16.27 -4.78
N TRP A 444 -17.97 -15.19 -5.51
CA TRP A 444 -17.09 -15.08 -6.69
C TRP A 444 -15.60 -15.21 -6.37
N GLN A 445 -15.18 -14.84 -5.14
CA GLN A 445 -13.80 -15.04 -4.70
C GLN A 445 -13.47 -16.49 -4.37
N GLN A 446 -14.47 -17.37 -4.26
CA GLN A 446 -14.27 -18.76 -3.87
C GLN A 446 -13.24 -19.48 -4.74
N PRO A 447 -13.25 -19.41 -6.10
CA PRO A 447 -12.27 -20.09 -6.93
C PRO A 447 -10.90 -19.38 -7.05
N HIS A 448 -10.73 -18.18 -6.50
CA HIS A 448 -9.50 -17.39 -6.68
C HIS A 448 -8.23 -18.15 -6.27
N PRO A 449 -8.16 -18.85 -5.12
CA PRO A 449 -6.95 -19.59 -4.74
C PRO A 449 -6.55 -20.68 -5.73
N ILE A 450 -7.53 -21.32 -6.38
CA ILE A 450 -7.26 -22.31 -7.45
C ILE A 450 -6.54 -21.64 -8.61
N TYR A 451 -7.02 -20.47 -9.04
CA TYR A 451 -6.40 -19.74 -10.15
C TYR A 451 -5.02 -19.22 -9.79
N TYR A 452 -4.79 -18.77 -8.57
CA TYR A 452 -3.45 -18.34 -8.16
C TYR A 452 -2.46 -19.53 -8.17
N ALA A 453 -2.89 -20.69 -7.67
CA ALA A 453 -2.09 -21.92 -7.74
C ALA A 453 -1.76 -22.31 -9.19
N GLU A 454 -2.73 -22.16 -10.10
CA GLU A 454 -2.55 -22.40 -11.53
C GLU A 454 -1.53 -21.43 -12.14
N LEU A 455 -1.60 -20.11 -11.83
CA LEU A 455 -0.62 -19.14 -12.29
C LEU A 455 0.80 -19.46 -11.84
N VAL A 456 0.96 -19.87 -10.57
CA VAL A 456 2.27 -20.31 -10.03
C VAL A 456 2.74 -21.56 -10.74
N HIS A 457 1.85 -22.54 -10.94
CA HIS A 457 2.22 -23.81 -11.60
C HIS A 457 2.61 -23.59 -13.07
N ARG A 458 1.92 -22.74 -13.80
CA ARG A 458 2.28 -22.40 -15.20
C ARG A 458 3.70 -21.85 -15.34
N GLU A 459 4.12 -21.04 -14.39
CA GLU A 459 5.45 -20.43 -14.40
C GLU A 459 6.53 -21.40 -13.95
N ARG A 460 6.27 -22.22 -12.89
CA ARG A 460 7.28 -23.07 -12.27
C ARG A 460 7.32 -24.48 -12.85
N GLY A 461 6.18 -25.06 -13.22
CA GLY A 461 6.06 -26.40 -13.80
C GLY A 461 6.52 -27.54 -12.88
N ASP A 462 6.66 -27.31 -11.58
CA ASP A 462 7.26 -28.24 -10.65
C ASP A 462 6.23 -28.93 -9.72
N ARG A 463 6.63 -30.09 -9.21
CA ARG A 463 5.82 -30.88 -8.27
C ARG A 463 5.67 -30.19 -6.91
N ALA A 464 6.67 -29.44 -6.48
CA ALA A 464 6.64 -28.74 -5.20
C ALA A 464 5.51 -27.72 -5.13
N THR A 465 5.23 -27.03 -6.25
CA THR A 465 4.08 -26.15 -6.38
C THR A 465 2.75 -26.88 -6.20
N LEU A 466 2.58 -28.04 -6.82
CA LEU A 466 1.38 -28.86 -6.67
C LEU A 466 1.20 -29.32 -5.22
N GLU A 467 2.26 -29.76 -4.58
CA GLU A 467 2.25 -30.19 -3.18
C GLU A 467 1.93 -29.01 -2.24
N ARG A 468 2.52 -27.83 -2.49
CA ARG A 468 2.29 -26.62 -1.70
C ARG A 468 0.84 -26.19 -1.68
N PHE A 469 0.17 -26.21 -2.82
CA PHE A 469 -1.20 -25.69 -2.96
C PHE A 469 -2.27 -26.78 -2.90
N ARG A 470 -1.89 -28.07 -2.80
CA ARG A 470 -2.79 -29.21 -2.89
C ARG A 470 -4.03 -29.06 -2.03
N ASP A 471 -3.85 -28.84 -0.74
CA ASP A 471 -4.96 -28.81 0.21
C ASP A 471 -5.86 -27.58 -0.02
N VAL A 472 -5.27 -26.42 -0.26
CA VAL A 472 -6.02 -25.18 -0.60
C VAL A 472 -6.88 -25.41 -1.84
N VAL A 473 -6.31 -26.02 -2.90
CA VAL A 473 -7.01 -26.25 -4.18
C VAL A 473 -8.14 -27.26 -4.00
N LEU A 474 -7.86 -28.42 -3.40
CA LEU A 474 -8.85 -29.48 -3.24
C LEU A 474 -10.01 -29.06 -2.33
N GLU A 475 -9.71 -28.43 -1.20
CA GLU A 475 -10.74 -27.96 -0.26
C GLU A 475 -11.56 -26.78 -0.81
N THR A 476 -10.92 -25.93 -1.65
CA THR A 476 -11.64 -24.85 -2.37
C THR A 476 -12.62 -25.44 -3.39
N ALA A 477 -12.21 -26.49 -4.09
CA ALA A 477 -13.04 -27.14 -5.10
C ALA A 477 -14.15 -28.02 -4.49
N GLU A 478 -13.94 -28.55 -3.28
CA GLU A 478 -14.90 -29.36 -2.55
C GLU A 478 -16.10 -28.51 -2.05
N PHE A 479 -15.86 -27.26 -1.64
CA PHE A 479 -16.94 -26.33 -1.25
C PHE A 479 -17.80 -25.94 -2.45
#